data_635362ac37141b890c311ba069cf1a2f
#
_entry.id   635362ac37141b890c311ba069cf1a2f
#
_cell.length_a   1.000
_cell.length_b   1.000
_cell.length_c   1.000
_cell.angle_alpha   90.00
_cell.angle_beta   90.00
_cell.angle_gamma   90.00
#
_symmetry.space_group_name_H-M   'P 1'
#
loop_
_entity.id
_entity.type
_entity.pdbx_description
1 polymer ?
#
loop_
_entity_poly.entity_id
_entity_poly.type
_entity_poly.pdbx_seq_one_letter_code
_entity_poly.pdbx_strand_id
1 'polypeptide(L)'
;MLHLTTIDTTTYLLLQEIFTTEIIKNNFALAGGTSLALQIGHRKSIDLDIFCGYQFDVKELEIVLKTNPAFDFSYTGNNSRMLFGTINEIKCDFVHEPATLLEPFTITDGVSYFSVKDIAAMKLHTICGRGKKKDFFDVYALLQLYSREMLMEWFTKKYDEKQLFFLWRSILYFEDAENDPDIEGYSPFTKNWEEIKEFIKASFS
;
A
#
# COMPACT_ATOMS: atom_id res chain seq x y z
N MET A 1 1.65 17.76 -3.00
CA MET A 1 0.24 17.86 -3.49
C MET A 1 -0.17 16.45 -3.92
N LEU A 2 -1.39 15.99 -3.55
CA LEU A 2 -1.88 14.65 -3.91
C LEU A 2 -2.36 14.60 -5.37
N HIS A 3 -2.19 13.43 -6.01
CA HIS A 3 -2.64 13.14 -7.37
C HIS A 3 -4.07 12.56 -7.36
N LEU A 4 -5.08 13.41 -7.19
CA LEU A 4 -6.48 12.98 -7.02
C LEU A 4 -7.08 12.28 -8.25
N THR A 5 -6.44 12.35 -9.42
CA THR A 5 -6.85 11.60 -10.62
C THR A 5 -6.61 10.09 -10.49
N THR A 6 -5.82 9.64 -9.51
CA THR A 6 -5.49 8.23 -9.27
C THR A 6 -6.53 7.48 -8.44
N ILE A 7 -7.52 8.17 -7.92
CA ILE A 7 -8.60 7.61 -7.08
C ILE A 7 -9.95 8.16 -7.54
N ASP A 8 -11.01 7.38 -7.39
CA ASP A 8 -12.36 7.88 -7.65
C ASP A 8 -12.78 8.85 -6.54
N THR A 9 -13.55 9.89 -6.90
CA THR A 9 -14.03 10.90 -5.95
C THR A 9 -14.78 10.27 -4.77
N THR A 10 -15.64 9.26 -5.04
CA THR A 10 -16.39 8.55 -4.00
C THR A 10 -15.45 7.85 -3.01
N THR A 11 -14.41 7.16 -3.51
CA THR A 11 -13.40 6.49 -2.67
C THR A 11 -12.60 7.51 -1.85
N TYR A 12 -12.27 8.67 -2.44
CA TYR A 12 -11.53 9.70 -1.71
C TYR A 12 -12.37 10.35 -0.59
N LEU A 13 -13.65 10.62 -0.85
CA LEU A 13 -14.56 11.15 0.17
C LEU A 13 -14.79 10.13 1.29
N LEU A 14 -14.96 8.85 0.95
CA LEU A 14 -15.03 7.79 1.96
C LEU A 14 -13.75 7.71 2.81
N LEU A 15 -12.58 7.80 2.19
CA LEU A 15 -11.30 7.83 2.91
C LEU A 15 -11.26 8.97 3.92
N GLN A 16 -11.66 10.18 3.54
CA GLN A 16 -11.75 11.32 4.46
C GLN A 16 -12.73 11.05 5.60
N GLU A 17 -13.91 10.49 5.30
CA GLU A 17 -14.92 10.14 6.31
C GLU A 17 -14.40 9.06 7.30
N ILE A 18 -13.71 8.02 6.81
CA ILE A 18 -13.07 7.00 7.67
C ILE A 18 -12.11 7.67 8.67
N PHE A 19 -11.33 8.64 8.24
CA PHE A 19 -10.39 9.38 9.10
C PHE A 19 -11.05 10.42 10.02
N THR A 20 -12.37 10.61 9.99
CA THR A 20 -13.09 11.34 11.05
C THR A 20 -13.31 10.46 12.29
N THR A 21 -13.27 9.13 12.16
CA THR A 21 -13.42 8.18 13.26
C THR A 21 -12.22 8.28 14.20
N GLU A 22 -12.45 8.60 15.47
CA GLU A 22 -11.40 9.00 16.42
C GLU A 22 -10.30 7.93 16.57
N ILE A 23 -10.67 6.66 16.73
CA ILE A 23 -9.70 5.55 16.85
C ILE A 23 -8.83 5.43 15.58
N ILE A 24 -9.39 5.68 14.40
CA ILE A 24 -8.65 5.61 13.14
C ILE A 24 -7.76 6.83 12.98
N LYS A 25 -8.31 8.02 13.15
CA LYS A 25 -7.59 9.28 13.03
C LYS A 25 -6.33 9.37 13.89
N ASN A 26 -6.43 8.87 15.14
CA ASN A 26 -5.34 8.98 16.10
C ASN A 26 -4.25 7.91 15.94
N ASN A 27 -4.54 6.83 15.22
CA ASN A 27 -3.73 5.61 15.33
C ASN A 27 -3.34 4.99 13.99
N PHE A 28 -4.06 5.30 12.92
CA PHE A 28 -3.88 4.68 11.62
C PHE A 28 -3.44 5.68 10.57
N ALA A 29 -2.88 5.17 9.51
CA ALA A 29 -2.54 5.93 8.30
C ALA A 29 -2.77 5.09 7.05
N LEU A 30 -3.11 5.74 5.94
CA LEU A 30 -3.24 5.10 4.64
C LEU A 30 -1.86 4.66 4.14
N ALA A 31 -1.75 3.41 3.72
CA ALA A 31 -0.56 2.82 3.11
C ALA A 31 -0.90 2.16 1.77
N GLY A 32 -0.14 1.16 1.37
CA GLY A 32 -0.42 0.35 0.19
C GLY A 32 -0.38 1.09 -1.14
N GLY A 33 -1.04 0.50 -2.13
CA GLY A 33 -1.03 1.00 -3.51
C GLY A 33 -1.76 2.33 -3.67
N THR A 34 -2.85 2.55 -2.93
CA THR A 34 -3.65 3.79 -3.03
C THR A 34 -2.90 4.98 -2.42
N SER A 35 -2.24 4.79 -1.27
CA SER A 35 -1.38 5.83 -0.71
C SER A 35 -0.24 6.20 -1.65
N LEU A 36 0.41 5.20 -2.25
CA LEU A 36 1.47 5.44 -3.23
C LEU A 36 0.93 6.17 -4.46
N ALA A 37 -0.20 5.73 -5.01
CA ALA A 37 -0.82 6.34 -6.17
C ALA A 37 -1.18 7.82 -5.93
N LEU A 38 -1.75 8.14 -4.77
CA LEU A 38 -2.03 9.52 -4.38
C LEU A 38 -0.76 10.38 -4.26
N GLN A 39 0.36 9.81 -3.82
CA GLN A 39 1.60 10.56 -3.59
C GLN A 39 2.47 10.72 -4.83
N ILE A 40 2.53 9.74 -5.75
CA ILE A 40 3.41 9.79 -6.94
C ILE A 40 2.67 9.77 -8.28
N GLY A 41 1.37 9.55 -8.31
CA GLY A 41 0.55 9.71 -9.52
C GLY A 41 0.74 8.63 -10.59
N HIS A 42 1.22 7.43 -10.23
CA HIS A 42 1.71 6.45 -11.20
C HIS A 42 0.61 5.57 -11.86
N ARG A 43 -0.50 5.31 -11.17
CA ARG A 43 -1.62 4.50 -11.67
C ARG A 43 -2.90 4.76 -10.89
N LYS A 44 -4.03 4.24 -11.36
CA LYS A 44 -5.27 4.20 -10.58
C LYS A 44 -5.19 3.14 -9.47
N SER A 45 -5.77 3.44 -8.31
CA SER A 45 -5.93 2.51 -7.19
C SER A 45 -7.22 2.77 -6.45
N ILE A 46 -7.87 1.72 -5.94
CA ILE A 46 -9.21 1.79 -5.34
C ILE A 46 -9.31 1.15 -3.95
N ASP A 47 -8.41 0.22 -3.61
CA ASP A 47 -8.41 -0.46 -2.30
C ASP A 47 -7.87 0.50 -1.22
N LEU A 48 -8.47 0.51 -0.04
CA LEU A 48 -8.00 1.31 1.09
C LEU A 48 -7.28 0.39 2.09
N ASP A 49 -5.96 0.44 2.08
CA ASP A 49 -5.09 -0.29 3.02
C ASP A 49 -4.70 0.66 4.17
N ILE A 50 -5.31 0.49 5.34
CA ILE A 50 -5.20 1.39 6.49
C ILE A 50 -4.40 0.71 7.60
N PHE A 51 -3.22 1.23 7.89
CA PHE A 51 -2.22 0.57 8.72
C PHE A 51 -1.97 1.32 10.03
N CYS A 52 -1.61 0.58 11.09
CA CYS A 52 -1.10 1.14 12.34
C CYS A 52 0.13 0.37 12.83
N GLY A 53 0.97 1.04 13.64
CA GLY A 53 2.24 0.48 14.14
C GLY A 53 2.10 -0.33 15.44
N TYR A 54 0.90 -0.51 15.99
CA TYR A 54 0.66 -1.30 17.19
C TYR A 54 -0.50 -2.25 17.01
N GLN A 55 -0.56 -3.27 17.87
CA GLN A 55 -1.65 -4.24 17.84
C GLN A 55 -2.93 -3.59 18.38
N PHE A 56 -3.95 -3.51 17.53
CA PHE A 56 -5.28 -3.01 17.89
C PHE A 56 -6.24 -4.16 18.22
N ASP A 57 -7.31 -3.84 18.97
CA ASP A 57 -8.40 -4.79 19.17
C ASP A 57 -9.29 -4.83 17.92
N VAL A 58 -9.20 -5.96 17.20
CA VAL A 58 -9.95 -6.19 15.96
C VAL A 58 -11.46 -6.15 16.19
N LYS A 59 -11.94 -6.65 17.35
CA LYS A 59 -13.38 -6.66 17.68
C LYS A 59 -13.89 -5.27 18.01
N GLU A 60 -13.08 -4.49 18.74
CA GLU A 60 -13.43 -3.10 19.04
C GLU A 60 -13.56 -2.29 17.75
N LEU A 61 -12.57 -2.40 16.85
CA LEU A 61 -12.62 -1.71 15.57
C LEU A 61 -13.81 -2.16 14.72
N GLU A 62 -14.11 -3.47 14.67
CA GLU A 62 -15.28 -3.99 13.94
C GLU A 62 -16.59 -3.41 14.48
N ILE A 63 -16.75 -3.29 15.80
CA ILE A 63 -17.93 -2.69 16.43
C ILE A 63 -18.04 -1.20 16.04
N VAL A 64 -16.93 -0.46 16.10
CA VAL A 64 -16.90 0.95 15.73
C VAL A 64 -17.34 1.15 14.27
N LEU A 65 -16.83 0.33 13.35
CA LEU A 65 -17.21 0.42 11.93
C LEU A 65 -18.68 0.06 11.70
N LYS A 66 -19.19 -0.99 12.36
CA LYS A 66 -20.60 -1.42 12.25
C LYS A 66 -21.60 -0.45 12.87
N THR A 67 -21.22 0.28 13.88
CA THR A 67 -22.11 1.22 14.60
C THR A 67 -22.04 2.64 14.05
N ASN A 68 -21.08 2.95 13.18
CA ASN A 68 -21.00 4.26 12.55
C ASN A 68 -22.08 4.37 11.45
N PRO A 69 -23.04 5.33 11.58
CA PRO A 69 -24.16 5.43 10.64
C PRO A 69 -23.74 5.88 9.23
N ALA A 70 -22.53 6.38 9.04
CA ALA A 70 -22.00 6.75 7.73
C ALA A 70 -21.44 5.54 6.94
N PHE A 71 -21.30 4.36 7.60
CA PHE A 71 -20.65 3.20 7.00
C PHE A 71 -21.61 2.03 6.81
N ASP A 72 -21.75 1.57 5.58
CA ASP A 72 -22.24 0.23 5.30
C ASP A 72 -21.04 -0.73 5.34
N PHE A 73 -20.71 -1.20 6.57
CA PHE A 73 -19.56 -2.08 6.78
C PHE A 73 -19.95 -3.54 6.63
N SER A 74 -19.37 -4.21 5.64
CA SER A 74 -19.49 -5.65 5.41
C SER A 74 -18.18 -6.35 5.76
N TYR A 75 -18.21 -7.18 6.81
CA TYR A 75 -17.09 -7.98 7.27
C TYR A 75 -16.78 -9.12 6.29
N THR A 76 -15.50 -9.31 5.92
CA THR A 76 -15.05 -10.41 5.06
C THR A 76 -14.08 -11.38 5.73
N GLY A 77 -13.43 -10.98 6.83
CA GLY A 77 -12.53 -11.84 7.60
C GLY A 77 -11.66 -11.07 8.57
N ASN A 78 -10.98 -11.78 9.44
CA ASN A 78 -9.95 -11.23 10.30
C ASN A 78 -8.89 -12.28 10.71
N ASN A 79 -7.82 -11.77 11.28
CA ASN A 79 -6.88 -12.54 12.11
C ASN A 79 -6.45 -11.65 13.29
N SER A 80 -5.44 -12.09 14.07
CA SER A 80 -4.96 -11.34 15.23
C SER A 80 -4.33 -9.97 14.92
N ARG A 81 -4.09 -9.67 13.66
CA ARG A 81 -3.40 -8.43 13.21
C ARG A 81 -4.16 -7.66 12.14
N MET A 82 -5.26 -8.19 11.63
CA MET A 82 -5.93 -7.64 10.45
C MET A 82 -7.45 -7.76 10.59
N LEU A 83 -8.15 -6.74 10.13
CA LEU A 83 -9.59 -6.75 9.90
C LEU A 83 -9.84 -6.45 8.42
N PHE A 84 -10.53 -7.35 7.74
CA PHE A 84 -10.85 -7.23 6.32
C PHE A 84 -12.34 -6.96 6.14
N GLY A 85 -12.67 -6.08 5.22
CA GLY A 85 -14.05 -5.77 4.92
C GLY A 85 -14.23 -4.84 3.73
N THR A 86 -15.48 -4.45 3.51
CA THR A 86 -15.81 -3.34 2.63
C THR A 86 -16.57 -2.29 3.44
N ILE A 87 -16.37 -1.02 3.10
CA ILE A 87 -17.15 0.10 3.58
C ILE A 87 -17.77 0.76 2.35
N ASN A 88 -19.11 0.82 2.28
CA ASN A 88 -19.82 1.38 1.12
C ASN A 88 -19.31 0.74 -0.19
N GLU A 89 -19.20 -0.60 -0.21
CA GLU A 89 -18.72 -1.45 -1.31
C GLU A 89 -17.23 -1.29 -1.66
N ILE A 90 -16.50 -0.36 -1.03
CA ILE A 90 -15.06 -0.15 -1.25
C ILE A 90 -14.27 -1.04 -0.28
N LYS A 91 -13.32 -1.80 -0.82
CA LYS A 91 -12.46 -2.67 -0.02
C LYS A 91 -11.59 -1.84 0.93
N CYS A 92 -11.69 -2.16 2.23
CA CYS A 92 -10.97 -1.51 3.31
C CYS A 92 -10.31 -2.58 4.20
N ASP A 93 -9.00 -2.62 4.21
CA ASP A 93 -8.23 -3.53 5.05
C ASP A 93 -7.52 -2.72 6.15
N PHE A 94 -7.75 -3.12 7.41
CA PHE A 94 -7.08 -2.53 8.58
C PHE A 94 -5.99 -3.49 9.04
N VAL A 95 -4.74 -3.02 9.12
CA VAL A 95 -3.57 -3.88 9.26
C VAL A 95 -2.63 -3.38 10.35
N HIS A 96 -2.21 -4.27 11.25
CA HIS A 96 -1.09 -4.03 12.15
C HIS A 96 0.23 -4.32 11.41
N GLU A 97 1.02 -3.27 11.20
CA GLU A 97 2.39 -3.33 10.66
C GLU A 97 3.39 -3.10 11.80
N PRO A 98 4.02 -4.15 12.31
CA PRO A 98 4.90 -4.04 13.47
C PRO A 98 6.27 -3.43 13.15
N ALA A 99 6.63 -3.30 11.87
CA ALA A 99 7.91 -2.74 11.48
C ALA A 99 7.98 -1.23 11.79
N THR A 100 9.14 -0.78 12.27
CA THR A 100 9.37 0.62 12.61
C THR A 100 9.15 1.53 11.42
N LEU A 101 8.51 2.69 11.65
CA LEU A 101 8.38 3.74 10.65
C LEU A 101 9.76 4.32 10.31
N LEU A 102 10.00 4.53 9.02
CA LEU A 102 11.19 5.25 8.54
C LEU A 102 11.03 6.75 8.67
N GLU A 103 9.81 7.25 8.52
CA GLU A 103 9.45 8.66 8.68
C GLU A 103 8.09 8.81 9.37
N PRO A 104 7.85 9.92 10.06
CA PRO A 104 6.52 10.23 10.60
C PRO A 104 5.45 10.27 9.51
N PHE A 105 4.20 10.00 9.87
CA PHE A 105 3.07 10.18 8.97
C PHE A 105 2.95 11.64 8.53
N THR A 106 2.56 11.83 7.27
CA THR A 106 2.14 13.15 6.77
C THR A 106 0.62 13.25 6.80
N ILE A 107 0.09 14.43 7.13
CA ILE A 107 -1.35 14.65 7.16
C ILE A 107 -1.72 15.61 6.04
N THR A 108 -2.65 15.19 5.19
CA THR A 108 -3.21 16.02 4.12
C THR A 108 -4.71 15.80 4.05
N ASP A 109 -5.49 16.87 4.01
CA ASP A 109 -6.96 16.85 3.94
C ASP A 109 -7.61 15.98 5.04
N GLY A 110 -7.02 15.96 6.24
CA GLY A 110 -7.49 15.21 7.40
C GLY A 110 -7.11 13.73 7.42
N VAL A 111 -6.45 13.22 6.38
CA VAL A 111 -5.98 11.84 6.27
C VAL A 111 -4.50 11.76 6.59
N SER A 112 -4.10 10.75 7.37
CA SER A 112 -2.70 10.41 7.64
C SER A 112 -2.18 9.43 6.58
N TYR A 113 -0.96 9.63 6.10
CA TYR A 113 -0.31 8.82 5.06
C TYR A 113 1.04 8.30 5.54
N PHE A 114 1.32 7.04 5.24
CA PHE A 114 2.70 6.53 5.30
C PHE A 114 3.58 7.27 4.30
N SER A 115 4.86 7.45 4.66
CA SER A 115 5.84 8.04 3.74
C SER A 115 6.05 7.16 2.50
N VAL A 116 6.46 7.77 1.39
CA VAL A 116 6.84 7.01 0.18
C VAL A 116 7.97 6.03 0.48
N LYS A 117 8.89 6.38 1.39
CA LYS A 117 10.00 5.49 1.80
C LYS A 117 9.50 4.24 2.51
N ASP A 118 8.56 4.41 3.44
CA ASP A 118 7.93 3.29 4.13
C ASP A 118 7.18 2.39 3.16
N ILE A 119 6.37 2.99 2.27
CA ILE A 119 5.60 2.23 1.27
C ILE A 119 6.53 1.50 0.31
N ALA A 120 7.64 2.10 -0.11
CA ALA A 120 8.62 1.47 -0.98
C ALA A 120 9.23 0.21 -0.32
N ALA A 121 9.63 0.30 0.95
CA ALA A 121 10.11 -0.85 1.71
C ALA A 121 9.02 -1.92 1.86
N MET A 122 7.76 -1.51 2.13
CA MET A 122 6.61 -2.42 2.23
C MET A 122 6.30 -3.11 0.91
N LYS A 123 6.45 -2.45 -0.25
CA LYS A 123 6.26 -3.05 -1.57
C LYS A 123 7.32 -4.11 -1.87
N LEU A 124 8.58 -3.85 -1.57
CA LEU A 124 9.63 -4.87 -1.69
C LEU A 124 9.35 -6.07 -0.76
N HIS A 125 8.89 -5.81 0.47
CA HIS A 125 8.51 -6.89 1.40
C HIS A 125 7.31 -7.69 0.91
N THR A 126 6.32 -7.05 0.30
CA THR A 126 5.16 -7.73 -0.29
C THR A 126 5.58 -8.72 -1.39
N ILE A 127 6.54 -8.33 -2.24
CA ILE A 127 7.10 -9.20 -3.29
C ILE A 127 7.81 -10.42 -2.69
N CYS A 128 8.40 -10.34 -1.49
CA CYS A 128 9.00 -11.49 -0.82
C CYS A 128 8.00 -12.63 -0.54
N GLY A 129 6.75 -12.32 -0.32
CA GLY A 129 5.69 -13.29 0.01
C GLY A 129 4.74 -13.61 -1.12
N ARG A 130 4.37 -12.60 -1.88
CA ARG A 130 3.49 -12.69 -3.06
C ARG A 130 3.86 -11.59 -4.04
N GLY A 131 4.25 -11.89 -5.24
CA GLY A 131 4.50 -10.90 -6.29
C GLY A 131 3.30 -10.78 -7.21
N LYS A 132 2.39 -9.82 -6.98
CA LYS A 132 1.34 -9.49 -7.94
C LYS A 132 1.84 -8.46 -8.95
N LYS A 133 1.28 -8.46 -10.15
CA LYS A 133 1.64 -7.51 -11.23
C LYS A 133 1.61 -6.06 -10.74
N LYS A 134 0.59 -5.69 -9.94
CA LYS A 134 0.48 -4.33 -9.34
C LYS A 134 1.64 -3.99 -8.40
N ASP A 135 2.20 -4.96 -7.68
CA ASP A 135 3.30 -4.70 -6.75
C ASP A 135 4.62 -4.48 -7.50
N PHE A 136 4.85 -5.23 -8.58
CA PHE A 136 5.99 -4.99 -9.49
C PHE A 136 5.85 -3.66 -10.23
N PHE A 137 4.63 -3.29 -10.65
CA PHE A 137 4.36 -1.98 -11.23
C PHE A 137 4.70 -0.84 -10.26
N ASP A 138 4.31 -0.97 -9.00
CA ASP A 138 4.62 0.01 -7.96
C ASP A 138 6.14 0.13 -7.75
N VAL A 139 6.87 -1.00 -7.74
CA VAL A 139 8.35 -1.01 -7.63
C VAL A 139 8.99 -0.39 -8.88
N TYR A 140 8.49 -0.69 -10.09
CA TYR A 140 8.94 -0.04 -11.31
C TYR A 140 8.78 1.49 -11.22
N ALA A 141 7.62 1.98 -10.80
CA ALA A 141 7.37 3.41 -10.66
C ALA A 141 8.32 4.06 -9.62
N LEU A 142 8.55 3.39 -8.51
CA LEU A 142 9.50 3.84 -7.48
C LEU A 142 10.94 3.91 -8.03
N LEU A 143 11.37 2.94 -8.83
CA LEU A 143 12.70 2.92 -9.46
C LEU A 143 12.88 4.00 -10.54
N GLN A 144 11.79 4.59 -11.07
CA GLN A 144 11.88 5.77 -11.93
C GLN A 144 12.19 7.05 -11.13
N LEU A 145 11.89 7.06 -9.84
CA LEU A 145 12.01 8.24 -8.96
C LEU A 145 13.21 8.15 -8.02
N TYR A 146 13.61 6.94 -7.65
CA TYR A 146 14.64 6.66 -6.65
C TYR A 146 15.58 5.58 -7.16
N SER A 147 16.86 5.63 -6.75
CA SER A 147 17.80 4.58 -7.13
C SER A 147 17.49 3.25 -6.41
N ARG A 148 17.94 2.13 -7.00
CA ARG A 148 17.86 0.82 -6.35
C ARG A 148 18.49 0.86 -4.96
N GLU A 149 19.65 1.50 -4.81
CA GLU A 149 20.38 1.61 -3.55
C GLU A 149 19.54 2.27 -2.47
N MET A 150 18.78 3.33 -2.81
CA MET A 150 17.86 4.00 -1.89
C MET A 150 16.73 3.05 -1.45
N LEU A 151 16.12 2.34 -2.38
CA LEU A 151 15.06 1.38 -2.07
C LEU A 151 15.57 0.26 -1.16
N MET A 152 16.75 -0.26 -1.45
CA MET A 152 17.40 -1.31 -0.63
C MET A 152 17.76 -0.81 0.76
N GLU A 153 18.25 0.43 0.89
CA GLU A 153 18.52 1.07 2.17
C GLU A 153 17.24 1.19 3.01
N TRP A 154 16.13 1.66 2.42
CA TRP A 154 14.86 1.76 3.12
C TRP A 154 14.32 0.39 3.54
N PHE A 155 14.47 -0.61 2.68
CA PHE A 155 14.08 -1.98 3.00
C PHE A 155 14.85 -2.53 4.20
N THR A 156 16.18 -2.42 4.21
CA THR A 156 17.04 -2.94 5.30
C THR A 156 16.90 -2.15 6.60
N LYS A 157 16.54 -0.87 6.54
CA LYS A 157 16.22 -0.07 7.72
C LYS A 157 14.88 -0.46 8.35
N LYS A 158 13.92 -0.89 7.54
CA LYS A 158 12.56 -1.23 8.00
C LYS A 158 12.43 -2.68 8.42
N TYR A 159 13.07 -3.59 7.73
CA TYR A 159 12.94 -5.04 7.92
C TYR A 159 14.28 -5.70 8.26
N ASP A 160 14.19 -6.89 8.91
CA ASP A 160 15.37 -7.71 9.26
C ASP A 160 16.18 -8.08 8.01
N GLU A 161 17.51 -8.07 8.10
CA GLU A 161 18.43 -8.44 7.02
C GLU A 161 18.16 -9.84 6.43
N LYS A 162 17.58 -10.75 7.22
CA LYS A 162 17.15 -12.07 6.73
C LYS A 162 16.11 -11.97 5.60
N GLN A 163 15.33 -10.88 5.56
CA GLN A 163 14.37 -10.63 4.50
C GLN A 163 15.05 -10.35 3.15
N LEU A 164 16.31 -9.91 3.13
CA LEU A 164 17.08 -9.71 1.90
C LEU A 164 17.20 -11.00 1.07
N PHE A 165 17.39 -12.15 1.73
CA PHE A 165 17.44 -13.42 1.02
C PHE A 165 16.14 -13.71 0.26
N PHE A 166 15.01 -13.46 0.88
CA PHE A 166 13.71 -13.64 0.23
C PHE A 166 13.48 -12.60 -0.88
N LEU A 167 13.88 -11.35 -0.65
CA LEU A 167 13.79 -10.30 -1.66
C LEU A 167 14.58 -10.67 -2.94
N TRP A 168 15.85 -11.05 -2.79
CA TRP A 168 16.68 -11.43 -3.94
C TRP A 168 16.14 -12.62 -4.72
N ARG A 169 15.46 -13.56 -4.06
CA ARG A 169 14.80 -14.69 -4.73
C ARG A 169 13.54 -14.29 -5.48
N SER A 170 12.80 -13.31 -4.94
CA SER A 170 11.44 -13.00 -5.40
C SER A 170 11.38 -11.83 -6.38
N ILE A 171 12.34 -10.88 -6.30
CA ILE A 171 12.27 -9.64 -7.09
C ILE A 171 12.38 -9.88 -8.62
N LEU A 172 12.96 -11.00 -9.03
CA LEU A 172 13.07 -11.43 -10.43
C LEU A 172 12.13 -12.59 -10.77
N TYR A 173 11.26 -13.02 -9.83
CA TYR A 173 10.30 -14.09 -10.04
C TYR A 173 8.94 -13.49 -10.39
N PHE A 174 8.58 -13.51 -11.66
CA PHE A 174 7.37 -12.89 -12.20
C PHE A 174 6.24 -13.87 -12.51
N GLU A 175 6.48 -15.19 -12.41
CA GLU A 175 5.54 -16.22 -12.86
C GLU A 175 4.16 -16.11 -12.20
N ASP A 176 4.10 -15.84 -10.90
CA ASP A 176 2.84 -15.71 -10.17
C ASP A 176 2.04 -14.46 -10.59
N ALA A 177 2.70 -13.47 -11.20
CA ALA A 177 2.10 -12.23 -11.68
C ALA A 177 1.62 -12.28 -13.14
N GLU A 178 2.06 -13.28 -13.94
CA GLU A 178 1.81 -13.32 -15.39
C GLU A 178 0.32 -13.26 -15.76
N ASN A 179 -0.52 -13.94 -14.98
CA ASN A 179 -1.97 -14.01 -15.22
C ASN A 179 -2.78 -12.91 -14.53
N ASP A 180 -2.14 -12.03 -13.78
CA ASP A 180 -2.83 -10.88 -13.19
C ASP A 180 -3.25 -9.89 -14.29
N PRO A 181 -4.32 -9.10 -14.07
CA PRO A 181 -4.72 -8.04 -14.99
C PRO A 181 -3.59 -7.04 -15.25
N ASP A 182 -3.53 -6.55 -16.48
CA ASP A 182 -2.58 -5.49 -16.83
C ASP A 182 -2.88 -4.21 -16.06
N ILE A 183 -1.82 -3.48 -15.75
CA ILE A 183 -1.89 -2.21 -15.03
C ILE A 183 -1.67 -1.08 -16.03
N GLU A 184 -2.65 -0.20 -16.13
CA GLU A 184 -2.52 1.03 -16.91
C GLU A 184 -1.82 2.09 -16.07
N GLY A 185 -0.62 2.48 -16.50
CA GLY A 185 0.15 3.54 -15.87
C GLY A 185 -0.18 4.91 -16.41
N TYR A 186 -0.04 5.92 -15.55
CA TYR A 186 -0.13 7.32 -15.94
C TYR A 186 1.25 7.88 -16.28
N SER A 187 1.31 8.81 -17.24
CA SER A 187 2.59 9.42 -17.63
C SER A 187 3.33 10.00 -16.42
N PRO A 188 4.65 9.73 -16.28
CA PRO A 188 5.55 9.06 -17.21
C PRO A 188 5.64 7.53 -17.09
N PHE A 189 4.82 6.87 -16.26
CA PHE A 189 4.91 5.46 -15.89
C PHE A 189 4.07 4.57 -16.84
N THR A 190 4.36 4.59 -18.13
CA THR A 190 3.51 3.99 -19.18
C THR A 190 4.05 2.70 -19.79
N LYS A 191 5.07 2.08 -19.19
CA LYS A 191 5.63 0.81 -19.69
C LYS A 191 4.63 -0.34 -19.57
N ASN A 192 4.61 -1.21 -20.58
CA ASN A 192 3.87 -2.46 -20.53
C ASN A 192 4.56 -3.51 -19.64
N TRP A 193 3.91 -4.64 -19.42
CA TRP A 193 4.40 -5.67 -18.47
C TRP A 193 5.78 -6.22 -18.85
N GLU A 194 6.04 -6.50 -20.15
CA GLU A 194 7.34 -7.00 -20.61
C GLU A 194 8.45 -5.98 -20.38
N GLU A 195 8.20 -4.72 -20.71
CA GLU A 195 9.15 -3.62 -20.48
C GLU A 195 9.44 -3.40 -18.99
N ILE A 196 8.42 -3.61 -18.11
CA ILE A 196 8.58 -3.52 -16.65
C ILE A 196 9.48 -4.65 -16.16
N LYS A 197 9.25 -5.90 -16.60
CA LYS A 197 10.11 -7.03 -16.24
C LYS A 197 11.56 -6.79 -16.62
N GLU A 198 11.81 -6.36 -17.86
CA GLU A 198 13.17 -6.07 -18.33
C GLU A 198 13.81 -4.91 -17.55
N PHE A 199 13.04 -3.88 -17.24
CA PHE A 199 13.53 -2.76 -16.44
C PHE A 199 13.92 -3.18 -15.01
N ILE A 200 13.08 -4.00 -14.34
CA ILE A 200 13.37 -4.51 -13.00
C ILE A 200 14.60 -5.44 -13.05
N LYS A 201 14.68 -6.36 -14.04
CA LYS A 201 15.87 -7.21 -14.22
C LYS A 201 17.14 -6.37 -14.35
N ALA A 202 17.15 -5.37 -15.22
CA ALA A 202 18.30 -4.49 -15.41
C ALA A 202 18.68 -3.70 -14.14
N SER A 203 17.68 -3.36 -13.32
CA SER A 203 17.90 -2.62 -12.07
C SER A 203 18.48 -3.47 -10.94
N PHE A 204 18.19 -4.78 -10.93
CA PHE A 204 18.60 -5.71 -9.85
C PHE A 204 19.66 -6.73 -10.29
N SER A 205 20.20 -6.63 -11.50
CA SER A 205 21.31 -7.45 -12.00
C SER A 205 22.68 -6.99 -11.54
#